data_a53127b123f2a5d14c29e0ce938b2a9f
#
_entry.id   a53127b123f2a5d14c29e0ce938b2a9f
#
_cell.length_a   1.000
_cell.length_b   1.000
_cell.length_c   1.000
_cell.angle_alpha   90.00
_cell.angle_beta   90.00
_cell.angle_gamma   90.00
#
_symmetry.space_group_name_H-M   'P 1'
#
loop_
_entity.id
_entity.type
_entity.pdbx_description
1 polymer ?
#
loop_
_entity_poly.entity_id
_entity_poly.type
_entity_poly.pdbx_seq_one_letter_code
_entity_poly.pdbx_strand_id
1 'polypeptide(L)'
;MRNHDCPTVRFFKARVYKEKETQMTQTKKAKVRNLIIAAMLTALGILIPMMMPVKLIIGPASFTLAAHVPVMAAMFFSPLMTAFVALGTTLGFMISIPVPTIWLRALMHLPVMTVGAYVLKKYPEFVHQKVKIQIFNFILGIFHAGLETLVVYAFYSLGFANIEQGALLNFLLLIALGGLVHSMIDFNLALGLGNVLSKAFPIDIFDKAKNLVNKKKVKAEI
;
A
#
# COMPACT_ATOMS: atom_id res chain seq x y z
N MET A 1 51.34 -18.02 29.85
CA MET A 1 50.38 -18.99 29.32
C MET A 1 49.90 -18.49 27.97
N ARG A 2 50.39 -19.05 26.86
CA ARG A 2 49.94 -18.69 25.49
C ARG A 2 48.66 -19.47 25.20
N ASN A 3 47.56 -18.77 25.08
CA ASN A 3 46.31 -19.36 24.56
C ASN A 3 46.57 -19.80 23.12
N HIS A 4 46.84 -21.07 22.90
CA HIS A 4 46.79 -21.69 21.57
C HIS A 4 45.33 -21.78 21.14
N ASP A 5 44.87 -20.79 20.37
CA ASP A 5 43.56 -20.89 19.71
C ASP A 5 43.55 -22.16 18.87
N CYS A 6 42.76 -23.14 19.32
CA CYS A 6 42.55 -24.39 18.61
C CYS A 6 42.14 -24.11 17.16
N PRO A 7 42.74 -24.77 16.14
CA PRO A 7 42.39 -24.53 14.73
C PRO A 7 40.90 -24.61 14.44
N THR A 8 40.16 -25.47 15.13
CA THR A 8 38.68 -25.63 15.04
C THR A 8 37.94 -24.35 15.50
N VAL A 9 38.44 -23.68 16.56
CA VAL A 9 37.86 -22.41 17.05
C VAL A 9 38.06 -21.29 16.04
N ARG A 10 39.23 -21.23 15.42
CA ARG A 10 39.55 -20.24 14.38
C ARG A 10 38.68 -20.44 13.14
N PHE A 11 38.50 -21.71 12.71
CA PHE A 11 37.66 -22.05 11.57
C PHE A 11 36.16 -21.71 11.83
N PHE A 12 35.68 -22.00 13.04
CA PHE A 12 34.33 -21.65 13.46
C PHE A 12 34.08 -20.14 13.48
N LYS A 13 35.00 -19.36 14.09
CA LYS A 13 34.94 -17.89 14.08
C LYS A 13 34.95 -17.34 12.66
N ALA A 14 35.81 -17.83 11.78
CA ALA A 14 35.85 -17.37 10.38
C ALA A 14 34.54 -17.65 9.63
N ARG A 15 33.92 -18.80 9.86
CA ARG A 15 32.60 -19.15 9.27
C ARG A 15 31.51 -18.21 9.77
N VAL A 16 31.42 -17.96 11.07
CA VAL A 16 30.44 -17.03 11.67
C VAL A 16 30.62 -15.61 11.17
N TYR A 17 31.87 -15.14 11.02
CA TYR A 17 32.16 -13.84 10.43
C TYR A 17 31.67 -13.73 8.99
N LYS A 18 31.97 -14.74 8.17
CA LYS A 18 31.55 -14.77 6.75
C LYS A 18 30.03 -14.84 6.60
N GLU A 19 29.34 -15.59 7.46
CA GLU A 19 27.86 -15.64 7.48
C GLU A 19 27.26 -14.28 7.86
N LYS A 20 27.80 -13.61 8.89
CA LYS A 20 27.36 -12.26 9.28
C LYS A 20 27.58 -11.22 8.18
N GLU A 21 28.74 -11.25 7.53
CA GLU A 21 29.06 -10.34 6.42
C GLU A 21 28.10 -10.56 5.24
N THR A 22 27.83 -11.83 4.90
CA THR A 22 26.87 -12.20 3.85
C THR A 22 25.47 -11.72 4.20
N GLN A 23 25.02 -11.93 5.43
CA GLN A 23 23.71 -11.46 5.90
C GLN A 23 23.60 -9.93 5.87
N MET A 24 24.63 -9.20 6.31
CA MET A 24 24.67 -7.73 6.25
C MET A 24 24.58 -7.24 4.80
N THR A 25 25.31 -7.88 3.89
CA THR A 25 25.29 -7.52 2.47
C THR A 25 23.91 -7.76 1.84
N GLN A 26 23.26 -8.89 2.13
CA GLN A 26 21.89 -9.18 1.67
C GLN A 26 20.87 -8.18 2.23
N THR A 27 20.99 -7.83 3.51
CA THR A 27 20.13 -6.84 4.15
C THR A 27 20.27 -5.45 3.51
N LYS A 28 21.51 -5.02 3.21
CA LYS A 28 21.76 -3.75 2.52
C LYS A 28 21.15 -3.74 1.12
N LYS A 29 21.33 -4.81 0.32
CA LYS A 29 20.74 -4.96 -1.01
C LYS A 29 19.21 -4.90 -0.96
N ALA A 30 18.57 -5.57 0.00
CA ALA A 30 17.13 -5.54 0.19
C ALA A 30 16.61 -4.13 0.53
N LYS A 31 17.31 -3.39 1.41
CA LYS A 31 16.97 -2.01 1.74
C LYS A 31 17.05 -1.08 0.54
N VAL A 32 18.14 -1.16 -0.25
CA VAL A 32 18.31 -0.34 -1.46
C VAL A 32 17.22 -0.65 -2.48
N ARG A 33 16.94 -1.93 -2.73
CA ARG A 33 15.85 -2.34 -3.62
C ARG A 33 14.49 -1.76 -3.17
N ASN A 34 14.16 -1.88 -1.88
CA ASN A 34 12.89 -1.37 -1.36
C ASN A 34 12.81 0.15 -1.46
N LEU A 35 13.92 0.87 -1.30
CA LEU A 35 13.98 2.32 -1.50
C LEU A 35 13.71 2.70 -2.96
N ILE A 36 14.31 1.98 -3.91
CA ILE A 36 14.07 2.20 -5.35
C ILE A 36 12.60 1.95 -5.68
N ILE A 37 12.01 0.86 -5.19
CA ILE A 37 10.59 0.55 -5.42
C ILE A 37 9.71 1.64 -4.81
N ALA A 38 10.00 2.11 -3.60
CA ALA A 38 9.26 3.21 -2.97
C ALA A 38 9.31 4.48 -3.82
N ALA A 39 10.48 4.85 -4.32
CA ALA A 39 10.65 6.01 -5.20
C ALA A 39 9.86 5.86 -6.51
N MET A 40 9.90 4.68 -7.14
CA MET A 40 9.13 4.39 -8.35
C MET A 40 7.61 4.45 -8.11
N LEU A 41 7.12 3.84 -7.04
CA LEU A 41 5.70 3.90 -6.67
C LEU A 41 5.25 5.33 -6.36
N THR A 42 6.09 6.11 -5.69
CA THR A 42 5.82 7.53 -5.43
C THR A 42 5.76 8.33 -6.72
N ALA A 43 6.71 8.14 -7.62
CA ALA A 43 6.70 8.78 -8.95
C ALA A 43 5.44 8.44 -9.74
N LEU A 44 5.03 7.16 -9.76
CA LEU A 44 3.77 6.74 -10.37
C LEU A 44 2.55 7.38 -9.68
N GLY A 45 2.54 7.45 -8.34
CA GLY A 45 1.49 8.11 -7.57
C GLY A 45 1.35 9.60 -7.88
N ILE A 46 2.43 10.27 -8.28
CA ILE A 46 2.43 11.66 -8.73
C ILE A 46 1.97 11.76 -10.20
N LEU A 47 2.50 10.89 -11.07
CA LEU A 47 2.27 10.99 -12.52
C LEU A 47 0.86 10.54 -12.92
N ILE A 48 0.30 9.52 -12.29
CA ILE A 48 -1.03 8.98 -12.65
C ILE A 48 -2.12 10.06 -12.56
N PRO A 49 -2.29 10.82 -11.47
CA PRO A 49 -3.27 11.89 -11.42
C PRO A 49 -3.07 12.98 -12.48
N MET A 50 -1.82 13.21 -12.91
CA MET A 50 -1.50 14.23 -13.92
C MET A 50 -1.81 13.78 -15.34
N MET A 51 -1.47 12.54 -15.68
CA MET A 51 -1.40 12.06 -17.07
C MET A 51 -2.54 11.12 -17.46
N MET A 52 -3.25 10.52 -16.48
CA MET A 52 -4.27 9.51 -16.78
C MET A 52 -5.46 10.13 -17.53
N PRO A 53 -5.78 9.66 -18.74
CA PRO A 53 -6.91 10.18 -19.53
C PRO A 53 -8.26 9.72 -18.96
N VAL A 54 -8.30 8.57 -18.26
CA VAL A 54 -9.53 8.01 -17.68
C VAL A 54 -9.80 8.67 -16.33
N LYS A 55 -10.44 9.83 -16.38
CA LYS A 55 -10.88 10.60 -15.22
C LYS A 55 -12.38 10.88 -15.33
N LEU A 56 -13.08 10.67 -14.23
CA LEU A 56 -14.45 11.09 -14.07
C LEU A 56 -14.48 12.23 -13.05
N ILE A 57 -14.82 13.43 -13.50
CA ILE A 57 -14.91 14.61 -12.63
C ILE A 57 -16.38 15.05 -12.62
N ILE A 58 -17.01 15.02 -11.45
CA ILE A 58 -18.40 15.43 -11.22
C ILE A 58 -18.41 16.39 -10.04
N GLY A 59 -18.46 17.68 -10.33
CA GLY A 59 -18.30 18.72 -9.29
C GLY A 59 -16.98 18.58 -8.53
N PRO A 60 -16.98 18.59 -7.18
CA PRO A 60 -15.77 18.36 -6.38
C PRO A 60 -15.37 16.88 -6.27
N ALA A 61 -16.12 15.92 -6.85
CA ALA A 61 -15.72 14.52 -6.94
C ALA A 61 -14.81 14.30 -8.15
N SER A 62 -13.69 13.63 -7.92
CA SER A 62 -12.75 13.22 -8.95
C SER A 62 -12.36 11.77 -8.72
N PHE A 63 -12.54 10.94 -9.73
CA PHE A 63 -12.15 9.53 -9.74
C PHE A 63 -11.19 9.32 -10.91
N THR A 64 -9.92 9.08 -10.62
CA THR A 64 -8.89 8.80 -11.62
C THR A 64 -8.50 7.34 -11.52
N LEU A 65 -8.75 6.54 -12.55
CA LEU A 65 -8.42 5.12 -12.57
C LEU A 65 -6.94 4.90 -12.22
N ALA A 66 -6.69 3.91 -11.38
CA ALA A 66 -5.36 3.52 -10.90
C ALA A 66 -4.64 4.57 -10.02
N ALA A 67 -5.31 5.66 -9.60
CA ALA A 67 -4.69 6.68 -8.77
C ALA A 67 -4.20 6.12 -7.41
N HIS A 68 -4.88 5.11 -6.88
CA HIS A 68 -4.55 4.48 -5.59
C HIS A 68 -3.65 3.25 -5.75
N VAL A 69 -3.47 2.73 -6.97
CA VAL A 69 -2.66 1.53 -7.23
C VAL A 69 -1.25 1.63 -6.65
N PRO A 70 -0.50 2.73 -6.78
CA PRO A 70 0.84 2.82 -6.21
C PRO A 70 0.86 2.72 -4.69
N VAL A 71 -0.02 3.41 -3.98
CA VAL A 71 -0.09 3.37 -2.52
C VAL A 71 -0.59 2.02 -2.02
N MET A 72 -1.55 1.41 -2.71
CA MET A 72 -2.06 0.07 -2.38
C MET A 72 -1.01 -1.02 -2.67
N ALA A 73 -0.24 -0.90 -3.75
CA ALA A 73 0.88 -1.80 -4.03
C ALA A 73 1.97 -1.70 -2.96
N ALA A 74 2.25 -0.51 -2.43
CA ALA A 74 3.19 -0.31 -1.34
C ALA A 74 2.81 -1.07 -0.06
N MET A 75 1.50 -1.33 0.16
CA MET A 75 1.01 -2.11 1.32
C MET A 75 1.59 -3.52 1.37
N PHE A 76 1.92 -4.12 0.23
CA PHE A 76 2.50 -5.45 0.15
C PHE A 76 3.99 -5.49 0.55
N PHE A 77 4.65 -4.35 0.64
CA PHE A 77 6.06 -4.25 1.05
C PHE A 77 6.19 -3.93 2.54
N SER A 78 5.68 -2.78 2.98
CA SER A 78 5.70 -2.43 4.39
C SER A 78 4.79 -1.22 4.71
N PRO A 79 4.32 -1.10 5.99
CA PRO A 79 3.56 0.08 6.41
C PRO A 79 4.32 1.40 6.25
N LEU A 80 5.63 1.40 6.48
CA LEU A 80 6.45 2.61 6.32
C LEU A 80 6.55 3.03 4.85
N MET A 81 6.72 2.07 3.93
CA MET A 81 6.71 2.34 2.50
C MET A 81 5.35 2.88 2.06
N THR A 82 4.26 2.29 2.56
CA THR A 82 2.89 2.76 2.29
C THR A 82 2.70 4.22 2.71
N ALA A 83 3.12 4.56 3.93
CA ALA A 83 3.03 5.93 4.43
C ALA A 83 3.84 6.92 3.57
N PHE A 84 5.06 6.53 3.18
CA PHE A 84 5.93 7.35 2.33
C PHE A 84 5.30 7.58 0.94
N VAL A 85 4.79 6.52 0.30
CA VAL A 85 4.12 6.62 -1.01
C VAL A 85 2.84 7.43 -0.92
N ALA A 86 2.04 7.26 0.16
CA ALA A 86 0.82 8.03 0.38
C ALA A 86 1.09 9.54 0.49
N LEU A 87 2.13 9.93 1.24
CA LEU A 87 2.55 11.34 1.35
C LEU A 87 3.02 11.88 0.00
N GLY A 88 3.87 11.14 -0.72
CA GLY A 88 4.34 11.54 -2.03
C GLY A 88 3.20 11.70 -3.05
N THR A 89 2.25 10.77 -3.06
CA THR A 89 1.04 10.86 -3.92
C THR A 89 0.20 12.08 -3.57
N THR A 90 0.01 12.37 -2.27
CA THR A 90 -0.69 13.58 -1.81
C THR A 90 -0.04 14.85 -2.33
N LEU A 91 1.29 14.95 -2.25
CA LEU A 91 2.04 16.08 -2.82
C LEU A 91 1.85 16.18 -4.33
N GLY A 92 1.81 15.04 -5.03
CA GLY A 92 1.51 15.00 -6.47
C GLY A 92 0.13 15.59 -6.79
N PHE A 93 -0.90 15.24 -6.01
CA PHE A 93 -2.23 15.83 -6.13
C PHE A 93 -2.23 17.33 -5.83
N MET A 94 -1.52 17.79 -4.79
CA MET A 94 -1.41 19.22 -4.48
C MET A 94 -0.83 20.03 -5.65
N ILE A 95 0.14 19.48 -6.35
CA ILE A 95 0.81 20.15 -7.48
C ILE A 95 -0.07 20.09 -8.74
N SER A 96 -0.65 18.91 -9.03
CA SER A 96 -1.39 18.69 -10.28
C SER A 96 -2.82 19.23 -10.26
N ILE A 97 -3.48 19.19 -9.09
CA ILE A 97 -4.86 19.62 -8.89
C ILE A 97 -4.92 20.39 -7.58
N PRO A 98 -4.65 21.70 -7.58
CA PRO A 98 -4.55 22.52 -6.35
C PRO A 98 -5.92 22.83 -5.74
N VAL A 99 -6.84 21.87 -5.73
CA VAL A 99 -8.14 21.95 -5.09
C VAL A 99 -8.06 21.29 -3.71
N PRO A 100 -8.24 22.04 -2.60
CA PRO A 100 -8.02 21.52 -1.25
C PRO A 100 -8.81 20.24 -0.93
N THR A 101 -10.05 20.13 -1.37
CA THR A 101 -10.86 18.92 -1.17
C THR A 101 -10.26 17.68 -1.83
N ILE A 102 -9.59 17.83 -2.98
CA ILE A 102 -9.03 16.71 -3.74
C ILE A 102 -7.76 16.17 -3.06
N TRP A 103 -6.79 17.06 -2.77
CA TRP A 103 -5.54 16.58 -2.15
C TRP A 103 -5.72 16.21 -0.67
N LEU A 104 -6.67 16.78 0.07
CA LEU A 104 -7.01 16.32 1.43
C LEU A 104 -7.67 14.93 1.41
N ARG A 105 -8.50 14.63 0.40
CA ARG A 105 -8.99 13.27 0.18
C ARG A 105 -7.82 12.31 -0.08
N ALA A 106 -6.85 12.71 -0.93
CA ALA A 106 -5.65 11.92 -1.15
C ALA A 106 -4.82 11.72 0.14
N LEU A 107 -4.79 12.69 1.05
CA LEU A 107 -4.12 12.57 2.35
C LEU A 107 -4.76 11.48 3.23
N MET A 108 -6.06 11.19 3.07
CA MET A 108 -6.73 10.12 3.83
C MET A 108 -6.22 8.72 3.48
N HIS A 109 -5.50 8.56 2.38
CA HIS A 109 -4.79 7.31 2.08
C HIS A 109 -3.72 7.00 3.15
N LEU A 110 -3.09 8.03 3.73
CA LEU A 110 -2.03 7.85 4.72
C LEU A 110 -2.49 7.00 5.92
N PRO A 111 -3.53 7.36 6.69
CA PRO A 111 -3.96 6.54 7.81
C PRO A 111 -4.56 5.20 7.35
N VAL A 112 -5.45 5.19 6.36
CA VAL A 112 -6.18 3.98 5.96
C VAL A 112 -5.26 2.93 5.38
N MET A 113 -4.43 3.29 4.39
CA MET A 113 -3.57 2.32 3.72
C MET A 113 -2.42 1.87 4.62
N THR A 114 -1.92 2.74 5.50
CA THR A 114 -0.90 2.35 6.49
C THR A 114 -1.44 1.33 7.48
N VAL A 115 -2.65 1.54 8.02
CA VAL A 115 -3.32 0.55 8.88
C VAL A 115 -3.59 -0.75 8.10
N GLY A 116 -4.08 -0.66 6.87
CA GLY A 116 -4.26 -1.81 5.99
C GLY A 116 -2.97 -2.61 5.78
N ALA A 117 -1.83 -1.93 5.58
CA ALA A 117 -0.53 -2.57 5.47
C ALA A 117 -0.10 -3.28 6.76
N TYR A 118 -0.41 -2.72 7.94
CA TYR A 118 -0.20 -3.42 9.23
C TYR A 118 -1.04 -4.69 9.34
N VAL A 119 -2.30 -4.65 8.90
CA VAL A 119 -3.18 -5.83 8.89
C VAL A 119 -2.62 -6.91 7.96
N LEU A 120 -2.22 -6.56 6.74
CA LEU A 120 -1.61 -7.51 5.79
C LEU A 120 -0.28 -8.07 6.31
N LYS A 121 0.53 -7.26 6.98
CA LYS A 121 1.77 -7.72 7.63
C LYS A 121 1.49 -8.73 8.74
N LYS A 122 0.40 -8.55 9.49
CA LYS A 122 -0.01 -9.43 10.59
C LYS A 122 -0.66 -10.72 10.07
N TYR A 123 -1.41 -10.63 8.98
CA TYR A 123 -2.16 -11.74 8.36
C TYR A 123 -1.75 -11.94 6.89
N PRO A 124 -0.49 -12.31 6.62
CA PRO A 124 0.03 -12.41 5.25
C PRO A 124 -0.71 -13.44 4.40
N GLU A 125 -1.33 -14.47 5.02
CA GLU A 125 -2.10 -15.48 4.32
C GLU A 125 -3.29 -14.93 3.53
N PHE A 126 -3.77 -13.73 3.82
CA PHE A 126 -4.90 -13.11 3.11
C PHE A 126 -4.62 -12.99 1.61
N VAL A 127 -3.38 -12.65 1.20
CA VAL A 127 -3.05 -12.46 -0.22
C VAL A 127 -3.24 -13.71 -1.10
N HIS A 128 -3.26 -14.91 -0.50
CA HIS A 128 -3.51 -16.17 -1.19
C HIS A 128 -4.91 -16.75 -0.94
N GLN A 129 -5.74 -16.12 -0.11
CA GLN A 129 -7.10 -16.55 0.21
C GLN A 129 -8.11 -15.62 -0.46
N LYS A 130 -8.64 -16.02 -1.63
CA LYS A 130 -9.52 -15.18 -2.48
C LYS A 130 -10.65 -14.50 -1.71
N VAL A 131 -11.34 -15.23 -0.83
CA VAL A 131 -12.46 -14.66 -0.07
C VAL A 131 -11.96 -13.65 0.98
N LYS A 132 -10.94 -14.00 1.76
CA LYS A 132 -10.44 -13.12 2.82
C LYS A 132 -9.83 -11.83 2.29
N ILE A 133 -9.10 -11.91 1.18
CA ILE A 133 -8.53 -10.69 0.58
C ILE A 133 -9.61 -9.76 0.02
N GLN A 134 -10.73 -10.31 -0.49
CA GLN A 134 -11.84 -9.48 -0.96
C GLN A 134 -12.66 -8.89 0.21
N ILE A 135 -12.85 -9.62 1.31
CA ILE A 135 -13.44 -9.08 2.53
C ILE A 135 -12.55 -7.95 3.07
N PHE A 136 -11.24 -8.16 3.14
CA PHE A 136 -10.28 -7.13 3.53
C PHE A 136 -10.37 -5.90 2.62
N ASN A 137 -10.38 -6.09 1.29
CA ASN A 137 -10.53 -5.04 0.30
C ASN A 137 -11.81 -4.23 0.51
N PHE A 138 -12.94 -4.91 0.73
CA PHE A 138 -14.23 -4.27 0.97
C PHE A 138 -14.22 -3.41 2.25
N ILE A 139 -13.71 -3.96 3.36
CA ILE A 139 -13.58 -3.23 4.63
C ILE A 139 -12.65 -2.03 4.47
N LEU A 140 -11.48 -2.22 3.83
CA LEU A 140 -10.54 -1.14 3.54
C LEU A 140 -11.20 -0.04 2.70
N GLY A 141 -11.98 -0.43 1.68
CA GLY A 141 -12.73 0.47 0.82
C GLY A 141 -13.78 1.28 1.56
N ILE A 142 -14.51 0.69 2.52
CA ILE A 142 -15.46 1.41 3.38
C ILE A 142 -14.76 2.50 4.19
N PHE A 143 -13.65 2.17 4.87
CA PHE A 143 -12.91 3.17 5.64
C PHE A 143 -12.32 4.26 4.76
N HIS A 144 -11.78 3.88 3.59
CA HIS A 144 -11.22 4.81 2.63
C HIS A 144 -12.30 5.78 2.10
N ALA A 145 -13.38 5.27 1.51
CA ALA A 145 -14.46 6.09 0.99
C ALA A 145 -15.16 6.91 2.09
N GLY A 146 -15.29 6.35 3.30
CA GLY A 146 -15.84 7.03 4.46
C GLY A 146 -15.04 8.26 4.87
N LEU A 147 -13.71 8.14 4.99
CA LEU A 147 -12.84 9.27 5.32
C LEU A 147 -12.80 10.32 4.20
N GLU A 148 -12.79 9.92 2.93
CA GLU A 148 -12.90 10.86 1.82
C GLU A 148 -14.22 11.64 1.85
N THR A 149 -15.33 10.95 2.12
CA THR A 149 -16.66 11.58 2.27
C THR A 149 -16.68 12.55 3.43
N LEU A 150 -16.05 12.18 4.57
CA LEU A 150 -15.95 13.04 5.75
C LEU A 150 -15.18 14.33 5.45
N VAL A 151 -14.09 14.27 4.68
CA VAL A 151 -13.34 15.46 4.25
C VAL A 151 -14.25 16.41 3.46
N VAL A 152 -15.02 15.90 2.49
CA VAL A 152 -15.93 16.73 1.69
C VAL A 152 -17.04 17.32 2.54
N TYR A 153 -17.63 16.53 3.44
CA TYR A 153 -18.63 17.01 4.37
C TYR A 153 -18.10 18.11 5.28
N ALA A 154 -16.87 17.96 5.82
CA ALA A 154 -16.23 18.96 6.64
C ALA A 154 -16.02 20.29 5.86
N PHE A 155 -15.57 20.23 4.62
CA PHE A 155 -15.41 21.40 3.77
C PHE A 155 -16.73 22.12 3.52
N TYR A 156 -17.79 21.38 3.27
CA TYR A 156 -19.14 21.95 3.13
C TYR A 156 -19.58 22.61 4.43
N SER A 157 -19.47 21.91 5.56
CA SER A 157 -19.92 22.41 6.87
C SER A 157 -19.17 23.66 7.35
N LEU A 158 -17.91 23.81 6.92
CA LEU A 158 -17.08 24.98 7.22
C LEU A 158 -17.29 26.15 6.23
N GLY A 159 -18.16 25.98 5.24
CA GLY A 159 -18.46 27.00 4.24
C GLY A 159 -17.41 27.17 3.14
N PHE A 160 -16.46 26.24 3.01
CA PHE A 160 -15.43 26.27 1.96
C PHE A 160 -15.88 25.63 0.65
N ALA A 161 -17.02 24.93 0.63
CA ALA A 161 -17.59 24.34 -0.56
C ALA A 161 -19.04 24.81 -0.74
N ASN A 162 -19.34 25.45 -1.87
CA ASN A 162 -20.68 25.85 -2.23
C ASN A 162 -21.39 24.70 -2.95
N ILE A 163 -22.08 23.85 -2.19
CA ILE A 163 -22.96 22.80 -2.70
C ILE A 163 -24.37 23.21 -2.31
N GLU A 164 -25.28 23.21 -3.30
CA GLU A 164 -26.71 23.48 -3.04
C GLU A 164 -27.25 22.45 -2.04
N GLN A 165 -27.99 22.93 -1.02
CA GLN A 165 -28.42 22.09 0.11
C GLN A 165 -29.18 20.84 -0.34
N GLY A 166 -30.03 20.94 -1.41
CA GLY A 166 -30.74 19.82 -1.99
C GLY A 166 -29.85 18.78 -2.72
N ALA A 167 -28.65 19.18 -3.16
CA ALA A 167 -27.71 18.32 -3.87
C ALA A 167 -26.67 17.64 -2.95
N LEU A 168 -26.52 18.11 -1.71
CA LEU A 168 -25.46 17.66 -0.79
C LEU A 168 -25.53 16.14 -0.56
N LEU A 169 -26.70 15.58 -0.25
CA LEU A 169 -26.85 14.15 0.03
C LEU A 169 -26.46 13.31 -1.18
N ASN A 170 -26.95 13.65 -2.37
CA ASN A 170 -26.62 12.95 -3.61
C ASN A 170 -25.11 13.00 -3.89
N PHE A 171 -24.49 14.12 -3.58
CA PHE A 171 -23.07 14.32 -3.77
C PHE A 171 -22.22 13.49 -2.79
N LEU A 172 -22.60 13.43 -1.51
CA LEU A 172 -21.93 12.59 -0.50
C LEU A 172 -22.10 11.11 -0.84
N LEU A 173 -23.30 10.69 -1.30
CA LEU A 173 -23.54 9.32 -1.76
C LEU A 173 -22.70 8.97 -2.98
N LEU A 174 -22.52 9.90 -3.93
CA LEU A 174 -21.67 9.69 -5.10
C LEU A 174 -20.21 9.45 -4.68
N ILE A 175 -19.69 10.24 -3.73
CA ILE A 175 -18.31 10.07 -3.24
C ILE A 175 -18.18 8.76 -2.46
N ALA A 176 -19.14 8.45 -1.58
CA ALA A 176 -19.08 7.24 -0.76
C ALA A 176 -19.15 5.97 -1.62
N LEU A 177 -20.16 5.84 -2.48
CA LEU A 177 -20.37 4.65 -3.30
C LEU A 177 -19.37 4.58 -4.46
N GLY A 178 -19.17 5.68 -5.16
CA GLY A 178 -18.17 5.77 -6.23
C GLY A 178 -16.75 5.54 -5.71
N GLY A 179 -16.41 6.12 -4.57
CA GLY A 179 -15.13 5.93 -3.89
C GLY A 179 -14.91 4.49 -3.45
N LEU A 180 -15.95 3.83 -2.92
CA LEU A 180 -15.88 2.41 -2.54
C LEU A 180 -15.58 1.52 -3.76
N VAL A 181 -16.38 1.65 -4.83
CA VAL A 181 -16.19 0.87 -6.05
C VAL A 181 -14.82 1.12 -6.67
N HIS A 182 -14.43 2.39 -6.77
CA HIS A 182 -13.12 2.80 -7.29
C HIS A 182 -11.97 2.23 -6.45
N SER A 183 -12.05 2.33 -5.12
CA SER A 183 -11.06 1.75 -4.21
C SER A 183 -10.91 0.24 -4.38
N MET A 184 -12.04 -0.47 -4.52
CA MET A 184 -12.03 -1.92 -4.72
C MET A 184 -11.38 -2.33 -6.05
N ILE A 185 -11.62 -1.59 -7.10
CA ILE A 185 -10.99 -1.82 -8.42
C ILE A 185 -9.48 -1.59 -8.31
N ASP A 186 -9.05 -0.45 -7.77
CA ASP A 186 -7.65 -0.10 -7.64
C ASP A 186 -6.87 -1.08 -6.74
N PHE A 187 -7.51 -1.58 -5.66
CA PHE A 187 -6.88 -2.62 -4.83
C PHE A 187 -6.69 -3.93 -5.59
N ASN A 188 -7.64 -4.36 -6.40
CA ASN A 188 -7.49 -5.57 -7.20
C ASN A 188 -6.41 -5.41 -8.29
N LEU A 189 -6.28 -4.23 -8.89
CA LEU A 189 -5.16 -3.91 -9.79
C LEU A 189 -3.82 -3.97 -9.05
N ALA A 190 -3.74 -3.39 -7.85
CA ALA A 190 -2.54 -3.43 -7.01
C ALA A 190 -2.20 -4.87 -6.58
N LEU A 191 -3.19 -5.70 -6.22
CA LEU A 191 -2.99 -7.11 -5.89
C LEU A 191 -2.48 -7.90 -7.08
N GLY A 192 -3.04 -7.66 -8.28
CA GLY A 192 -2.55 -8.23 -9.54
C GLY A 192 -1.09 -7.87 -9.80
N LEU A 193 -0.74 -6.60 -9.67
CA LEU A 193 0.63 -6.10 -9.78
C LEU A 193 1.55 -6.77 -8.75
N GLY A 194 1.13 -6.85 -7.48
CA GLY A 194 1.89 -7.52 -6.42
C GLY A 194 2.16 -8.99 -6.73
N ASN A 195 1.16 -9.71 -7.25
CA ASN A 195 1.31 -11.11 -7.67
C ASN A 195 2.32 -11.27 -8.83
N VAL A 196 2.34 -10.36 -9.80
CA VAL A 196 3.32 -10.38 -10.90
C VAL A 196 4.72 -10.07 -10.37
N LEU A 197 4.86 -9.02 -9.57
CA LEU A 197 6.14 -8.62 -9.00
C LEU A 197 6.72 -9.69 -8.06
N SER A 198 5.89 -10.40 -7.30
CA SER A 198 6.34 -11.47 -6.40
C SER A 198 6.95 -12.68 -7.12
N LYS A 199 6.73 -12.81 -8.44
CA LYS A 199 7.42 -13.81 -9.28
C LYS A 199 8.80 -13.36 -9.72
N ALA A 200 9.01 -12.04 -9.84
CA ALA A 200 10.27 -11.46 -10.31
C ALA A 200 11.28 -11.25 -9.16
N PHE A 201 10.80 -10.92 -7.96
CA PHE A 201 11.66 -10.72 -6.79
C PHE A 201 10.89 -10.98 -5.48
N PRO A 202 11.60 -11.33 -4.38
CA PRO A 202 10.96 -11.65 -3.11
C PRO A 202 10.23 -10.44 -2.52
N ILE A 203 8.95 -10.64 -2.19
CA ILE A 203 8.11 -9.71 -1.43
C ILE A 203 7.67 -10.42 -0.16
N ASP A 204 8.07 -9.93 0.99
CA ASP A 204 7.94 -10.61 2.30
C ASP A 204 6.54 -11.13 2.60
N ILE A 205 5.49 -10.39 2.24
CA ILE A 205 4.09 -10.79 2.49
C ILE A 205 3.73 -12.02 1.65
N PHE A 206 4.06 -12.04 0.36
CA PHE A 206 3.74 -13.15 -0.54
C PHE A 206 4.55 -14.40 -0.19
N ASP A 207 5.84 -14.23 0.16
CA ASP A 207 6.71 -15.34 0.56
C ASP A 207 6.24 -15.98 1.87
N LYS A 208 5.88 -15.16 2.88
CA LYS A 208 5.30 -15.64 4.14
C LYS A 208 3.97 -16.36 3.93
N ALA A 209 3.10 -15.81 3.10
CA ALA A 209 1.82 -16.42 2.77
C ALA A 209 1.99 -17.79 2.13
N LYS A 210 2.90 -17.94 1.16
CA LYS A 210 3.23 -19.21 0.50
C LYS A 210 3.74 -20.26 1.50
N ASN A 211 4.63 -19.85 2.40
CA ASN A 211 5.18 -20.74 3.42
C ASN A 211 4.09 -21.22 4.41
N LEU A 212 3.14 -20.35 4.79
CA LEU A 212 2.03 -20.72 5.68
C LEU A 212 1.07 -21.70 5.00
N VAL A 213 0.77 -21.52 3.72
CA VAL A 213 -0.08 -22.44 2.95
C VAL A 213 0.57 -23.81 2.85
N ASN A 214 1.88 -23.88 2.54
CA ASN A 214 2.61 -25.13 2.44
C ASN A 214 2.65 -25.88 3.80
N LYS A 215 2.89 -25.20 4.92
CA LYS A 215 2.85 -25.79 6.26
C LYS A 215 1.47 -26.40 6.60
N LYS A 216 0.37 -25.74 6.17
CA LYS A 216 -0.99 -26.27 6.41
C LYS A 216 -1.27 -27.50 5.57
N LYS A 217 -0.78 -27.59 4.32
CA LYS A 217 -0.93 -28.77 3.48
C LYS A 217 -0.20 -29.98 4.08
N VAL A 218 1.06 -29.81 4.48
CA VAL A 218 1.85 -30.87 5.12
C VAL A 218 1.19 -31.39 6.42
N LYS A 219 0.57 -30.50 7.21
CA LYS A 219 -0.17 -30.92 8.43
C LYS A 219 -1.50 -31.64 8.14
N ALA A 220 -2.07 -31.48 6.98
CA ALA A 220 -3.32 -32.14 6.59
C ALA A 220 -3.08 -33.54 5.95
N GLU A 221 -1.83 -33.84 5.57
CA GLU A 221 -1.39 -35.11 4.97
C GLU A 221 -0.80 -36.08 5.99
N ILE A 222 -0.63 -35.64 7.24
CA ILE A 222 -0.19 -36.45 8.40
C ILE A 222 -1.40 -36.78 9.28
#